data_e735e83432e34648b722c74669d6d9c4
#
_entry.id   e735e83432e34648b722c74669d6d9c4
#
_cell.length_a   1.000
_cell.length_b   1.000
_cell.length_c   1.000
_cell.angle_alpha   90.00
_cell.angle_beta   90.00
_cell.angle_gamma   90.00
#
_symmetry.space_group_name_H-M   'P 1'
#
loop_
_entity.id
_entity.type
_entity.pdbx_description
1 polymer ?
#
loop_
_entity_poly.entity_id
_entity_poly.type
_entity_poly.pdbx_seq_one_letter_code
_entity_poly.pdbx_strand_id
1 'polypeptide(L)'
;VVKQSIITAVCIALCVVLPMAFHSIPQAGMIYCPMHIPVLICGIICAPQYAIICGIAGALLSSVLTGMPPAAMLPSMLVELTCYAPISSLLMKFVHTKKTVADLYISLIGALLIGRVIAGVVKALIFARGEITITAWATSYFVTCLPGIIMQIILVPVIYASLVKANLIPSRYVYSEE
;
A
#
# COMPACT_ATOMS: atom_id res chain seq x y z
N VAL A 1 -8.22 17.40 9.68
CA VAL A 1 -6.90 17.12 10.27
C VAL A 1 -7.02 15.96 11.26
N VAL A 2 -7.71 16.07 12.37
CA VAL A 2 -7.80 15.05 13.44
C VAL A 2 -8.22 13.68 12.93
N LYS A 3 -9.28 13.60 12.11
CA LYS A 3 -9.78 12.32 11.56
C LYS A 3 -8.74 11.60 10.69
N GLN A 4 -8.00 12.33 9.87
CA GLN A 4 -6.94 11.74 9.03
C GLN A 4 -5.77 11.25 9.89
N SER A 5 -5.39 11.98 10.93
CA SER A 5 -4.35 11.54 11.88
C SER A 5 -4.72 10.25 12.59
N ILE A 6 -5.98 10.09 13.01
CA ILE A 6 -6.48 8.88 13.66
C ILE A 6 -6.42 7.69 12.68
N ILE A 7 -6.93 7.88 11.46
CA ILE A 7 -6.88 6.84 10.42
C ILE A 7 -5.44 6.42 10.14
N THR A 8 -4.54 7.39 10.00
CA THR A 8 -3.11 7.13 9.77
C THR A 8 -2.49 6.33 10.91
N ALA A 9 -2.78 6.70 12.16
CA ALA A 9 -2.28 5.96 13.33
C ALA A 9 -2.78 4.52 13.37
N VAL A 10 -4.05 4.28 13.06
CA VAL A 10 -4.62 2.94 12.94
C VAL A 10 -3.95 2.14 11.81
N CYS A 11 -3.74 2.77 10.65
CA CYS A 11 -3.04 2.12 9.54
C CYS A 11 -1.59 1.78 9.89
N ILE A 12 -0.87 2.64 10.62
CA ILE A 12 0.49 2.36 11.12
C ILE A 12 0.46 1.17 12.08
N ALA A 13 -0.48 1.11 13.01
CA ALA A 13 -0.63 -0.04 13.90
C ALA A 13 -0.89 -1.34 13.13
N LEU A 14 -1.73 -1.30 12.09
CA LEU A 14 -1.98 -2.44 11.21
C LEU A 14 -0.73 -2.85 10.42
N CYS A 15 0.15 -1.92 10.04
CA CYS A 15 1.43 -2.24 9.40
C CYS A 15 2.35 -3.06 10.32
N VAL A 16 2.18 -2.95 11.64
CA VAL A 16 2.93 -3.76 12.62
C VAL A 16 2.25 -5.12 12.85
N VAL A 17 0.93 -5.12 13.04
CA VAL A 17 0.17 -6.31 13.43
C VAL A 17 0.03 -7.32 12.29
N LEU A 18 -0.25 -6.85 11.05
CA LEU A 18 -0.47 -7.76 9.92
C LEU A 18 0.74 -8.63 9.58
N PRO A 19 1.98 -8.11 9.50
CA PRO A 19 3.15 -8.97 9.28
C PRO A 19 3.34 -10.01 10.39
N MET A 20 3.00 -9.69 11.64
CA MET A 20 3.07 -10.64 12.75
C MET A 20 2.13 -11.83 12.55
N ALA A 21 0.91 -11.59 12.03
CA ALA A 21 -0.03 -12.66 11.76
C ALA A 21 0.49 -13.65 10.70
N PHE A 22 1.36 -13.21 9.80
CA PHE A 22 1.96 -14.03 8.77
C PHE A 22 3.36 -14.57 9.13
N HIS A 23 3.85 -14.29 10.33
CA HIS A 23 5.22 -14.66 10.75
C HIS A 23 5.50 -16.16 10.68
N SER A 24 4.49 -16.99 10.91
CA SER A 24 4.64 -18.46 10.88
C SER A 24 4.81 -19.06 9.48
N ILE A 25 4.59 -18.26 8.42
CA ILE A 25 4.67 -18.72 7.03
C ILE A 25 5.98 -18.23 6.43
N PRO A 26 6.86 -19.15 5.95
CA PRO A 26 8.12 -18.76 5.32
C PRO A 26 7.89 -17.83 4.13
N GLN A 27 8.66 -16.75 4.05
CA GLN A 27 8.61 -15.74 2.98
C GLN A 27 7.25 -15.02 2.80
N ALA A 28 6.32 -15.15 3.74
CA ALA A 28 4.99 -14.56 3.64
C ALA A 28 5.01 -13.03 3.43
N GLY A 29 5.98 -12.35 4.01
CA GLY A 29 6.17 -10.91 3.82
C GLY A 29 6.42 -10.52 2.36
N MET A 30 7.15 -11.35 1.60
CA MET A 30 7.43 -11.12 0.18
C MET A 30 6.27 -11.56 -0.72
N ILE A 31 5.62 -12.68 -0.38
CA ILE A 31 4.55 -13.28 -1.21
C ILE A 31 3.24 -12.50 -1.05
N TYR A 32 2.83 -12.24 0.17
CA TYR A 32 1.52 -11.62 0.47
C TYR A 32 1.57 -10.11 0.67
N CYS A 33 2.76 -9.54 0.91
CA CYS A 33 2.97 -8.11 1.10
C CYS A 33 1.94 -7.47 2.05
N PRO A 34 1.73 -8.00 3.28
CA PRO A 34 0.63 -7.61 4.15
C PRO A 34 0.67 -6.13 4.56
N MET A 35 1.85 -5.53 4.68
CA MET A 35 2.01 -4.12 5.01
C MET A 35 1.48 -3.15 3.94
N HIS A 36 1.38 -3.61 2.69
CA HIS A 36 0.89 -2.76 1.60
C HIS A 36 -0.60 -2.44 1.75
N ILE A 37 -1.40 -3.35 2.35
CA ILE A 37 -2.85 -3.16 2.52
C ILE A 37 -3.17 -1.91 3.33
N PRO A 38 -2.69 -1.73 4.58
CA PRO A 38 -2.99 -0.53 5.35
C PRO A 38 -2.39 0.74 4.75
N VAL A 39 -1.24 0.66 4.08
CA VAL A 39 -0.63 1.82 3.41
C VAL A 39 -1.47 2.27 2.21
N LEU A 40 -1.97 1.33 1.40
CA LEU A 40 -2.87 1.63 0.27
C LEU A 40 -4.22 2.19 0.76
N ILE A 41 -4.78 1.63 1.84
CA ILE A 41 -6.01 2.14 2.45
C ILE A 41 -5.81 3.57 2.95
N CYS A 42 -4.71 3.83 3.66
CA CYS A 42 -4.35 5.18 4.11
C CYS A 42 -4.20 6.13 2.92
N GLY A 43 -3.55 5.70 1.84
CA GLY A 43 -3.40 6.50 0.62
C GLY A 43 -4.72 6.83 -0.07
N ILE A 44 -5.65 5.88 -0.12
CA ILE A 44 -6.98 6.08 -0.73
C ILE A 44 -7.86 7.03 0.10
N ILE A 45 -7.77 6.98 1.43
CA ILE A 45 -8.66 7.71 2.33
C ILE A 45 -8.09 9.06 2.74
N CYS A 46 -6.77 9.14 2.95
CA CYS A 46 -6.11 10.32 3.51
C CYS A 46 -5.37 11.13 2.44
N ALA A 47 -5.01 12.37 2.78
CA ALA A 47 -4.18 13.21 1.94
C ALA A 47 -2.75 12.62 1.78
N PRO A 48 -2.03 12.92 0.67
CA PRO A 48 -0.74 12.30 0.35
C PRO A 48 0.30 12.37 1.47
N GLN A 49 0.34 13.49 2.21
CA GLN A 49 1.27 13.67 3.33
C GLN A 49 1.06 12.65 4.46
N TYR A 50 -0.20 12.37 4.80
CA TYR A 50 -0.53 11.35 5.80
C TYR A 50 -0.20 9.94 5.32
N ALA A 51 -0.44 9.69 4.03
CA ALA A 51 -0.11 8.43 3.41
C ALA A 51 1.41 8.17 3.40
N ILE A 52 2.23 9.19 3.09
CA ILE A 52 3.69 9.10 3.16
C ILE A 52 4.15 8.78 4.59
N ILE A 53 3.60 9.50 5.58
CA ILE A 53 3.91 9.24 6.99
C ILE A 53 3.55 7.80 7.37
N CYS A 54 2.40 7.30 6.91
CA CYS A 54 1.98 5.92 7.12
C CYS A 54 2.97 4.91 6.52
N GLY A 55 3.41 5.12 5.29
CA GLY A 55 4.38 4.25 4.62
C GLY A 55 5.73 4.19 5.32
N ILE A 56 6.26 5.34 5.71
CA ILE A 56 7.56 5.45 6.40
C ILE A 56 7.45 4.91 7.82
N ALA A 57 6.55 5.45 8.63
CA ALA A 57 6.43 5.09 10.04
C ALA A 57 5.98 3.65 10.22
N GLY A 58 5.07 3.14 9.36
CA GLY A 58 4.62 1.76 9.39
C GLY A 58 5.75 0.76 9.18
N ALA A 59 6.58 0.99 8.15
CA ALA A 59 7.72 0.10 7.87
C ALA A 59 8.80 0.17 8.96
N LEU A 60 9.14 1.38 9.43
CA LEU A 60 10.15 1.57 10.47
C LEU A 60 9.71 0.95 11.79
N LEU A 61 8.51 1.25 12.25
CA LEU A 61 7.99 0.71 13.51
C LEU A 61 7.84 -0.80 13.46
N SER A 62 7.35 -1.35 12.35
CA SER A 62 7.25 -2.79 12.19
C SER A 62 8.63 -3.46 12.25
N SER A 63 9.63 -2.92 11.56
CA SER A 63 11.00 -3.45 11.58
C SER A 63 11.61 -3.39 12.99
N VAL A 64 11.44 -2.28 13.71
CA VAL A 64 11.99 -2.10 15.07
C VAL A 64 11.29 -2.99 16.10
N LEU A 65 9.95 -3.11 16.04
CA LEU A 65 9.15 -3.82 17.04
C LEU A 65 9.09 -5.33 16.78
N THR A 66 9.09 -5.75 15.53
CA THR A 66 8.85 -7.15 15.15
C THR A 66 10.02 -7.81 14.41
N GLY A 67 11.04 -7.02 14.03
CA GLY A 67 12.11 -7.49 13.15
C GLY A 67 11.67 -7.69 11.69
N MET A 68 10.45 -7.31 11.35
CA MET A 68 9.91 -7.46 9.98
C MET A 68 9.52 -6.09 9.39
N PRO A 69 10.00 -5.72 8.21
CA PRO A 69 10.94 -6.46 7.37
C PRO A 69 12.36 -6.51 7.97
N PRO A 70 13.16 -7.54 7.62
CA PRO A 70 14.57 -7.60 8.02
C PRO A 70 15.33 -6.33 7.58
N ALA A 71 16.33 -5.93 8.37
CA ALA A 71 17.09 -4.70 8.13
C ALA A 71 17.67 -4.59 6.69
N ALA A 72 18.06 -5.72 6.10
CA ALA A 72 18.54 -5.77 4.72
C ALA A 72 17.49 -5.40 3.66
N MET A 73 16.21 -5.65 3.94
CA MET A 73 15.09 -5.37 3.02
C MET A 73 14.41 -4.04 3.35
N LEU A 74 14.60 -3.51 4.55
CA LEU A 74 13.93 -2.30 5.02
C LEU A 74 14.09 -1.10 4.09
N PRO A 75 15.29 -0.75 3.57
CA PRO A 75 15.46 0.40 2.69
C PRO A 75 14.65 0.28 1.40
N SER A 76 14.63 -0.92 0.78
CA SER A 76 13.86 -1.14 -0.45
C SER A 76 12.34 -1.09 -0.20
N MET A 77 11.87 -1.61 0.93
CA MET A 77 10.46 -1.54 1.32
C MET A 77 10.02 -0.12 1.68
N LEU A 78 10.89 0.67 2.33
CA LEU A 78 10.61 2.09 2.60
C LEU A 78 10.36 2.86 1.30
N VAL A 79 11.23 2.68 0.30
CA VAL A 79 11.04 3.31 -1.02
C VAL A 79 9.73 2.85 -1.64
N GLU A 80 9.45 1.56 -1.63
CA GLU A 80 8.25 0.98 -2.23
C GLU A 80 6.97 1.53 -1.57
N LEU A 81 6.85 1.45 -0.25
CA LEU A 81 5.68 1.93 0.48
C LEU A 81 5.51 3.45 0.39
N THR A 82 6.62 4.19 0.40
CA THR A 82 6.60 5.65 0.24
C THR A 82 6.16 6.07 -1.16
N CYS A 83 6.38 5.24 -2.18
CA CYS A 83 5.86 5.48 -3.53
C CYS A 83 4.37 5.13 -3.65
N TYR A 84 3.95 3.97 -3.14
CA TYR A 84 2.55 3.55 -3.23
C TYR A 84 1.58 4.50 -2.55
N ALA A 85 1.93 4.95 -1.37
CA ALA A 85 1.08 5.79 -0.54
C ALA A 85 0.62 7.09 -1.23
N PRO A 86 1.52 7.97 -1.70
CA PRO A 86 1.10 9.20 -2.37
C PRO A 86 0.50 8.95 -3.76
N ILE A 87 0.96 7.92 -4.50
CA ILE A 87 0.41 7.61 -5.83
C ILE A 87 -1.05 7.20 -5.71
N SER A 88 -1.40 6.32 -4.77
CA SER A 88 -2.79 5.93 -4.53
C SER A 88 -3.67 7.12 -4.13
N SER A 89 -3.15 8.02 -3.28
CA SER A 89 -3.86 9.23 -2.86
C SER A 89 -4.06 10.22 -4.01
N LEU A 90 -3.04 10.45 -4.82
CA LEU A 90 -3.11 11.35 -5.97
C LEU A 90 -4.05 10.81 -7.05
N LEU A 91 -3.93 9.53 -7.39
CA LEU A 91 -4.82 8.91 -8.36
C LEU A 91 -6.28 8.95 -7.88
N MET A 92 -6.51 8.64 -6.60
CA MET A 92 -7.84 8.77 -6.03
C MET A 92 -8.35 10.21 -6.09
N LYS A 93 -7.48 11.21 -5.96
CA LYS A 93 -7.84 12.62 -6.07
C LYS A 93 -8.15 13.06 -7.50
N PHE A 94 -7.41 12.57 -8.50
CA PHE A 94 -7.52 13.01 -9.89
C PHE A 94 -8.52 12.21 -10.73
N VAL A 95 -8.68 10.93 -10.44
CA VAL A 95 -9.61 10.06 -11.18
C VAL A 95 -11.04 10.30 -10.70
N HIS A 96 -11.93 10.70 -11.60
CA HIS A 96 -13.35 10.99 -11.32
C HIS A 96 -14.23 10.36 -12.41
N THR A 97 -14.54 9.06 -12.27
CA THR A 97 -15.39 8.33 -13.22
C THR A 97 -16.87 8.35 -12.85
N LYS A 98 -17.26 9.09 -11.81
CA LYS A 98 -18.61 9.11 -11.20
C LYS A 98 -19.02 7.79 -10.55
N LYS A 99 -18.17 6.76 -10.56
CA LYS A 99 -18.40 5.47 -9.89
C LYS A 99 -17.28 5.23 -8.90
N THR A 100 -17.58 5.25 -7.60
CA THR A 100 -16.60 5.05 -6.53
C THR A 100 -15.77 3.79 -6.72
N VAL A 101 -16.39 2.70 -7.13
CA VAL A 101 -15.72 1.41 -7.37
C VAL A 101 -14.70 1.50 -8.50
N ALA A 102 -15.06 2.15 -9.61
CA ALA A 102 -14.15 2.32 -10.74
C ALA A 102 -12.95 3.20 -10.37
N ASP A 103 -13.18 4.33 -9.69
CA ASP A 103 -12.12 5.22 -9.23
C ASP A 103 -11.15 4.48 -8.29
N LEU A 104 -11.70 3.66 -7.41
CA LEU A 104 -10.92 2.90 -6.44
C LEU A 104 -10.03 1.85 -7.11
N TYR A 105 -10.58 1.08 -8.06
CA TYR A 105 -9.80 0.10 -8.81
C TYR A 105 -8.74 0.74 -9.70
N ILE A 106 -9.06 1.83 -10.39
CA ILE A 106 -8.11 2.57 -11.23
C ILE A 106 -6.97 3.12 -10.36
N SER A 107 -7.30 3.71 -9.21
CA SER A 107 -6.31 4.26 -8.29
C SER A 107 -5.44 3.16 -7.67
N LEU A 108 -6.03 2.03 -7.29
CA LEU A 108 -5.33 0.89 -6.70
C LEU A 108 -4.38 0.24 -7.71
N ILE A 109 -4.88 -0.13 -8.88
CA ILE A 109 -4.09 -0.77 -9.94
C ILE A 109 -3.00 0.18 -10.44
N GLY A 110 -3.35 1.46 -10.65
CA GLY A 110 -2.38 2.49 -11.04
C GLY A 110 -1.28 2.66 -10.01
N ALA A 111 -1.61 2.71 -8.72
CA ALA A 111 -0.61 2.80 -7.65
C ALA A 111 0.29 1.56 -7.60
N LEU A 112 -0.28 0.36 -7.75
CA LEU A 112 0.48 -0.88 -7.77
C LEU A 112 1.45 -0.97 -8.97
N LEU A 113 1.03 -0.53 -10.15
CA LEU A 113 1.88 -0.56 -11.34
C LEU A 113 2.94 0.54 -11.31
N ILE A 114 2.52 1.80 -11.16
CA ILE A 114 3.43 2.95 -11.18
C ILE A 114 4.41 2.89 -10.00
N GLY A 115 3.91 2.58 -8.81
CA GLY A 115 4.74 2.48 -7.61
C GLY A 115 5.79 1.39 -7.72
N ARG A 116 5.47 0.23 -8.33
CA ARG A 116 6.45 -0.86 -8.57
C ARG A 116 7.50 -0.48 -9.57
N VAL A 117 7.13 0.20 -10.64
CA VAL A 117 8.09 0.69 -11.63
C VAL A 117 9.06 1.68 -10.98
N ILE A 118 8.55 2.68 -10.26
CA ILE A 118 9.38 3.68 -9.58
C ILE A 118 10.28 3.01 -8.52
N ALA A 119 9.69 2.17 -7.65
CA ALA A 119 10.46 1.47 -6.63
C ALA A 119 11.52 0.54 -7.23
N GLY A 120 11.19 -0.14 -8.34
CA GLY A 120 12.13 -0.98 -9.07
C GLY A 120 13.30 -0.21 -9.66
N VAL A 121 13.04 0.94 -10.29
CA VAL A 121 14.08 1.83 -10.83
C VAL A 121 14.97 2.35 -9.69
N VAL A 122 14.40 2.85 -8.59
CA VAL A 122 15.15 3.34 -7.44
C VAL A 122 16.00 2.23 -6.83
N LYS A 123 15.43 1.02 -6.70
CA LYS A 123 16.15 -0.15 -6.19
C LYS A 123 17.33 -0.52 -7.09
N ALA A 124 17.14 -0.54 -8.40
CA ALA A 124 18.18 -0.87 -9.36
C ALA A 124 19.33 0.15 -9.35
N LEU A 125 19.00 1.44 -9.25
CA LEU A 125 20.01 2.51 -9.28
C LEU A 125 20.77 2.67 -7.95
N ILE A 126 20.07 2.57 -6.81
CA ILE A 126 20.66 2.89 -5.50
C ILE A 126 21.20 1.65 -4.80
N PHE A 127 20.43 0.57 -4.76
CA PHE A 127 20.75 -0.59 -3.93
C PHE A 127 21.48 -1.69 -4.68
N ALA A 128 21.20 -1.90 -5.95
CA ALA A 128 21.76 -2.99 -6.74
C ALA A 128 22.84 -2.52 -7.73
N ARG A 129 23.11 -1.24 -7.82
CA ARG A 129 24.16 -0.64 -8.70
C ARG A 129 24.16 -1.20 -10.14
N GLY A 130 22.96 -1.55 -10.66
CA GLY A 130 22.80 -2.11 -12.00
C GLY A 130 22.93 -3.65 -12.10
N GLU A 131 23.16 -4.36 -11.02
CA GLU A 131 23.24 -5.84 -11.03
C GLU A 131 21.87 -6.54 -11.15
N ILE A 132 20.77 -5.81 -10.98
CA ILE A 132 19.43 -6.38 -11.13
C ILE A 132 19.04 -6.44 -12.61
N THR A 133 18.86 -7.66 -13.11
CA THR A 133 18.32 -7.88 -14.43
C THR A 133 16.82 -7.54 -14.47
N ILE A 134 16.35 -6.99 -15.60
CA ILE A 134 14.91 -6.68 -15.80
C ILE A 134 14.03 -7.90 -15.55
N THR A 135 14.47 -9.08 -15.97
CA THR A 135 13.77 -10.35 -15.73
C THR A 135 13.67 -10.68 -14.24
N ALA A 136 14.76 -10.53 -13.48
CA ALA A 136 14.76 -10.77 -12.04
C ALA A 136 13.85 -9.77 -11.29
N TRP A 137 13.86 -8.50 -11.69
CA TRP A 137 12.95 -7.49 -11.17
C TRP A 137 11.49 -7.85 -11.47
N ALA A 138 11.15 -8.12 -12.75
CA ALA A 138 9.79 -8.44 -13.15
C ALA A 138 9.27 -9.70 -12.44
N THR A 139 10.09 -10.75 -12.34
CA THR A 139 9.73 -11.97 -11.63
C THR A 139 9.47 -11.71 -10.14
N SER A 140 10.35 -10.97 -9.47
CA SER A 140 10.21 -10.67 -8.05
C SER A 140 8.95 -9.83 -7.76
N TYR A 141 8.71 -8.76 -8.54
CA TYR A 141 7.66 -7.79 -8.25
C TYR A 141 6.27 -8.20 -8.77
N PHE A 142 6.19 -9.01 -9.81
CA PHE A 142 4.92 -9.39 -10.43
C PHE A 142 4.57 -10.86 -10.27
N VAL A 143 5.54 -11.77 -10.40
CA VAL A 143 5.27 -13.21 -10.28
C VAL A 143 5.27 -13.64 -8.81
N THR A 144 6.33 -13.36 -8.07
CA THR A 144 6.43 -13.78 -6.65
C THR A 144 5.39 -13.11 -5.77
N CYS A 145 5.09 -11.82 -6.01
CA CYS A 145 4.10 -11.06 -5.24
C CYS A 145 2.66 -11.21 -5.78
N LEU A 146 2.42 -12.06 -6.80
CA LEU A 146 1.09 -12.22 -7.40
C LEU A 146 -0.01 -12.53 -6.36
N PRO A 147 0.16 -13.46 -5.41
CA PRO A 147 -0.84 -13.71 -4.38
C PRO A 147 -1.15 -12.47 -3.54
N GLY A 148 -0.12 -11.69 -3.20
CA GLY A 148 -0.27 -10.42 -2.49
C GLY A 148 -1.04 -9.38 -3.29
N ILE A 149 -0.76 -9.27 -4.60
CA ILE A 149 -1.49 -8.36 -5.51
C ILE A 149 -2.97 -8.71 -5.56
N ILE A 150 -3.29 -9.99 -5.74
CA ILE A 150 -4.68 -10.47 -5.78
C ILE A 150 -5.38 -10.14 -4.45
N MET A 151 -4.72 -10.43 -3.33
CA MET A 151 -5.24 -10.14 -1.99
C MET A 151 -5.49 -8.64 -1.81
N GLN A 152 -4.60 -7.77 -2.25
CA GLN A 152 -4.76 -6.32 -2.18
C GLN A 152 -5.92 -5.82 -3.05
N ILE A 153 -6.06 -6.34 -4.28
CA ILE A 153 -7.15 -5.97 -5.20
C ILE A 153 -8.53 -6.37 -4.64
N ILE A 154 -8.60 -7.42 -3.84
CA ILE A 154 -9.85 -7.87 -3.21
C ILE A 154 -10.09 -7.15 -1.89
N LEU A 155 -9.11 -7.18 -0.96
CA LEU A 155 -9.29 -6.70 0.40
C LEU A 155 -9.40 -5.17 0.50
N VAL A 156 -8.62 -4.41 -0.26
CA VAL A 156 -8.64 -2.95 -0.17
C VAL A 156 -10.01 -2.37 -0.54
N PRO A 157 -10.66 -2.77 -1.66
CA PRO A 157 -12.01 -2.32 -1.96
C PRO A 157 -13.06 -2.78 -0.95
N VAL A 158 -12.96 -4.02 -0.46
CA VAL A 158 -13.90 -4.55 0.55
C VAL A 158 -13.81 -3.78 1.86
N ILE A 159 -12.58 -3.50 2.33
CA ILE A 159 -12.35 -2.71 3.54
C ILE A 159 -12.86 -1.27 3.34
N TYR A 160 -12.55 -0.64 2.20
CA TYR A 160 -13.05 0.70 1.89
C TYR A 160 -14.58 0.76 1.88
N ALA A 161 -15.25 -0.18 1.20
CA ALA A 161 -16.70 -0.25 1.16
C ALA A 161 -17.32 -0.47 2.56
N SER A 162 -16.69 -1.31 3.37
CA SER A 162 -17.10 -1.55 4.76
C SER A 162 -16.98 -0.30 5.64
N LEU A 163 -15.91 0.48 5.48
CA LEU A 163 -15.71 1.74 6.20
C LEU A 163 -16.73 2.81 5.79
N VAL A 164 -17.07 2.88 4.50
CA VAL A 164 -18.14 3.78 4.01
C VAL A 164 -19.49 3.35 4.57
N LYS A 165 -19.83 2.06 4.52
CA LYS A 165 -21.09 1.52 5.05
C LYS A 165 -21.23 1.73 6.56
N ALA A 166 -20.12 1.69 7.29
CA ALA A 166 -20.07 1.97 8.73
C ALA A 166 -20.09 3.48 9.06
N ASN A 167 -20.21 4.38 8.06
CA ASN A 167 -20.15 5.84 8.21
C ASN A 167 -18.85 6.36 8.86
N LEU A 168 -17.78 5.57 8.83
CA LEU A 168 -16.47 5.95 9.35
C LEU A 168 -15.72 6.90 8.40
N ILE A 169 -15.95 6.74 7.10
CA ILE A 169 -15.44 7.63 6.06
C ILE A 169 -16.59 8.11 5.16
N PRO A 170 -16.52 9.33 4.61
CA PRO A 170 -17.54 9.83 3.69
C PRO A 170 -17.53 9.01 2.40
N SER A 171 -18.72 8.77 1.83
CA SER A 171 -18.83 8.26 0.48
C SER A 171 -18.27 9.28 -0.52
N ARG A 172 -17.55 8.83 -1.54
CA ARG A 172 -16.96 9.73 -2.55
C ARG A 172 -18.01 10.44 -3.39
N TYR A 173 -19.05 9.73 -3.75
CA TYR A 173 -20.21 10.26 -4.43
C TYR A 173 -21.45 9.97 -3.57
N VAL A 174 -22.24 11.00 -3.36
CA VAL A 174 -23.57 10.81 -2.77
C VAL A 174 -24.40 10.12 -3.86
N TYR A 175 -24.87 8.92 -3.61
CA TYR A 175 -25.87 8.32 -4.46
C TYR A 175 -27.12 9.20 -4.34
N SER A 176 -27.43 9.96 -5.38
CA SER A 176 -28.80 10.38 -5.59
C SER A 176 -29.58 9.11 -5.96
N GLU A 177 -30.33 8.58 -5.00
CA GLU A 177 -31.38 7.62 -5.30
C GLU A 177 -32.39 8.34 -6.21
N GLU A 178 -32.33 8.05 -7.51
CA GLU A 178 -33.43 8.23 -8.44
C GLU A 178 -34.00 6.84 -8.78
#